data_f3dc38389fda56823ba7df2ac5aa3b10
#
_entry.id   f3dc38389fda56823ba7df2ac5aa3b10
#
_cell.length_a   1.000
_cell.length_b   1.000
_cell.length_c   1.000
_cell.angle_alpha   90.00
_cell.angle_beta   90.00
_cell.angle_gamma   90.00
#
_symmetry.space_group_name_H-M   'P 1'
#
loop_
_entity.id
_entity.type
_entity.pdbx_description
1 polymer ?
#
loop_
_entity_poly.entity_id
_entity_poly.type
_entity_poly.pdbx_seq_one_letter_code
_entity_poly.pdbx_strand_id
1 'polypeptide(L)'
;LKICNAILDIWQPSKDNKVIINLPSTVQVSMPHVYASQIEYMSENLKYRDHVIISIHPHNDRGCAIAEAEMGLLAGAQRVEGTLFGNGERTGNVDLVTVALNLFSHGIDPKLNFENIPDVVHFYERITGMFVPPRQPYSGELVFAAFSGSHQDAIAKGMQYRGDHQITGWSVPYLPIDPQDIGREYGSDVIRINSQSGKGGIGFILNENYGFDLPPKMREDIGYTVKNVSDHLNKELKPNEVYEIFKKDYVNVEDKIRLIDYHFKRNGEFAVELILNVDGEEKSFLGRGNGRLDSVANAIKENLNISYTIQTYTEHALERGSNSLAAAYVGITIEDKIIWGAGVDTDIIFASIKAL
;
A
#
# COMPACT_ATOMS: atom_id res chain seq x y z
N LEU A 1 -7.61 -47.65 5.42
CA LEU A 1 -6.37 -48.42 5.56
C LEU A 1 -6.50 -49.84 5.02
N LYS A 2 -7.47 -50.66 5.43
CA LYS A 2 -7.60 -52.07 4.98
C LYS A 2 -7.66 -52.21 3.48
N ILE A 3 -8.51 -51.43 2.80
CA ILE A 3 -8.67 -51.45 1.34
C ILE A 3 -7.37 -51.02 0.65
N CYS A 4 -6.73 -49.92 1.12
CA CYS A 4 -5.46 -49.46 0.58
C CYS A 4 -4.38 -50.53 0.66
N ASN A 5 -4.22 -51.19 1.82
CA ASN A 5 -3.23 -52.22 2.02
C ASN A 5 -3.53 -53.47 1.15
N ALA A 6 -4.79 -53.85 0.94
CA ALA A 6 -5.16 -54.95 0.03
C ALA A 6 -4.80 -54.64 -1.44
N ILE A 7 -5.02 -53.43 -1.89
CA ILE A 7 -4.61 -52.96 -3.23
C ILE A 7 -3.09 -52.96 -3.36
N LEU A 8 -2.39 -52.44 -2.35
CA LEU A 8 -0.93 -52.38 -2.33
C LEU A 8 -0.28 -53.78 -2.35
N ASP A 9 -0.90 -54.77 -1.70
CA ASP A 9 -0.43 -56.16 -1.75
C ASP A 9 -0.53 -56.77 -3.16
N ILE A 10 -1.54 -56.36 -3.96
CA ILE A 10 -1.69 -56.80 -5.34
C ILE A 10 -0.73 -56.02 -6.25
N TRP A 11 -0.66 -54.70 -6.08
CA TRP A 11 0.16 -53.81 -6.93
C TRP A 11 1.66 -53.96 -6.72
N GLN A 12 2.07 -54.23 -5.47
CA GLN A 12 3.46 -54.35 -5.03
C GLN A 12 4.33 -53.16 -5.49
N PRO A 13 4.05 -51.95 -5.02
CA PRO A 13 4.78 -50.76 -5.42
C PRO A 13 6.27 -50.88 -5.10
N SER A 14 7.11 -50.28 -5.96
CA SER A 14 8.55 -50.28 -5.86
C SER A 14 9.12 -48.87 -6.05
N LYS A 15 10.44 -48.71 -5.93
CA LYS A 15 11.11 -47.43 -6.16
C LYS A 15 10.80 -46.85 -7.55
N ASP A 16 10.71 -47.70 -8.56
CA ASP A 16 10.48 -47.30 -9.95
C ASP A 16 8.98 -47.33 -10.35
N ASN A 17 8.13 -47.86 -9.47
CA ASN A 17 6.67 -47.94 -9.68
C ASN A 17 5.96 -47.52 -8.40
N LYS A 18 5.99 -46.25 -8.08
CA LYS A 18 5.32 -45.69 -6.89
C LYS A 18 3.80 -45.62 -7.07
N VAL A 19 3.07 -45.73 -5.98
CA VAL A 19 1.61 -45.60 -5.93
C VAL A 19 1.25 -44.33 -5.16
N ILE A 20 0.26 -43.61 -5.65
CA ILE A 20 -0.31 -42.44 -4.94
C ILE A 20 -1.60 -42.91 -4.26
N ILE A 21 -1.70 -42.74 -2.96
CA ILE A 21 -2.93 -42.89 -2.19
C ILE A 21 -3.45 -41.50 -1.87
N ASN A 22 -4.60 -41.15 -2.46
CA ASN A 22 -5.24 -39.84 -2.24
C ASN A 22 -6.27 -39.95 -1.12
N LEU A 23 -6.15 -39.07 -0.14
CA LEU A 23 -6.97 -39.00 1.06
C LEU A 23 -7.74 -37.67 1.10
N PRO A 24 -8.92 -37.57 0.49
CA PRO A 24 -9.66 -36.32 0.42
C PRO A 24 -10.37 -35.99 1.74
N SER A 25 -10.40 -34.68 2.09
CA SER A 25 -11.30 -34.10 3.08
C SER A 25 -12.49 -33.49 2.34
N THR A 26 -13.45 -34.31 1.93
CA THR A 26 -14.46 -33.99 0.91
C THR A 26 -15.39 -32.84 1.33
N VAL A 27 -15.79 -32.77 2.62
CA VAL A 27 -16.70 -31.75 3.16
C VAL A 27 -16.26 -31.23 4.52
N GLN A 28 -15.00 -31.45 4.88
CA GLN A 28 -14.39 -30.96 6.12
C GLN A 28 -15.22 -31.24 7.40
N VAL A 29 -15.66 -32.47 7.61
CA VAL A 29 -16.51 -32.84 8.76
C VAL A 29 -15.79 -32.71 10.11
N SER A 30 -14.45 -32.69 10.11
CA SER A 30 -13.62 -32.62 11.32
C SER A 30 -12.79 -31.34 11.39
N MET A 31 -12.14 -31.13 12.52
CA MET A 31 -11.14 -30.05 12.65
C MET A 31 -9.83 -30.46 11.96
N PRO A 32 -8.99 -29.49 11.53
CA PRO A 32 -7.74 -29.78 10.80
C PRO A 32 -6.79 -30.75 11.51
N HIS A 33 -6.66 -30.66 12.83
CA HIS A 33 -5.80 -31.58 13.60
C HIS A 33 -6.32 -33.00 13.60
N VAL A 34 -7.64 -33.22 13.52
CA VAL A 34 -8.24 -34.57 13.40
C VAL A 34 -7.93 -35.17 12.04
N TYR A 35 -8.04 -34.37 10.98
CA TYR A 35 -7.64 -34.78 9.63
C TYR A 35 -6.15 -35.11 9.60
N ALA A 36 -5.29 -34.27 10.18
CA ALA A 36 -3.85 -34.54 10.29
C ALA A 36 -3.56 -35.87 11.02
N SER A 37 -4.25 -36.15 12.12
CA SER A 37 -4.10 -37.43 12.86
C SER A 37 -4.52 -38.63 12.00
N GLN A 38 -5.49 -38.47 11.10
CA GLN A 38 -5.87 -39.52 10.15
C GLN A 38 -4.76 -39.75 9.10
N ILE A 39 -4.12 -38.66 8.62
CA ILE A 39 -2.98 -38.75 7.70
C ILE A 39 -1.80 -39.42 8.37
N GLU A 40 -1.46 -39.04 9.59
CA GLU A 40 -0.41 -39.65 10.40
C GLU A 40 -0.66 -41.15 10.59
N TYR A 41 -1.86 -41.52 11.01
CA TYR A 41 -2.26 -42.92 11.14
C TYR A 41 -2.11 -43.71 9.84
N MET A 42 -2.49 -43.13 8.70
CA MET A 42 -2.31 -43.75 7.39
C MET A 42 -0.81 -43.87 7.06
N SER A 43 -0.02 -42.82 7.33
CA SER A 43 1.42 -42.79 7.08
C SER A 43 2.16 -43.87 7.85
N GLU A 44 1.80 -44.13 9.09
CA GLU A 44 2.42 -45.13 9.95
C GLU A 44 1.99 -46.59 9.63
N ASN A 45 0.83 -46.79 9.07
CA ASN A 45 0.21 -48.12 8.93
C ASN A 45 0.03 -48.60 7.47
N LEU A 46 0.37 -47.78 6.47
CA LEU A 46 0.38 -48.22 5.07
C LEU A 46 1.54 -49.19 4.81
N LYS A 47 1.26 -50.30 4.18
CA LYS A 47 2.28 -51.20 3.64
C LYS A 47 3.06 -50.50 2.53
N TYR A 48 4.32 -50.92 2.34
CA TYR A 48 5.21 -50.38 1.30
C TYR A 48 5.39 -48.85 1.40
N ARG A 49 5.39 -48.30 2.60
CA ARG A 49 5.35 -46.84 2.87
C ARG A 49 6.35 -46.03 2.06
N ASP A 50 7.56 -46.53 1.88
CA ASP A 50 8.64 -45.85 1.13
C ASP A 50 8.34 -45.75 -0.38
N HIS A 51 7.40 -46.51 -0.86
CA HIS A 51 6.97 -46.55 -2.26
C HIS A 51 5.55 -46.02 -2.48
N VAL A 52 4.92 -45.49 -1.42
CA VAL A 52 3.60 -44.89 -1.45
C VAL A 52 3.70 -43.40 -1.20
N ILE A 53 3.15 -42.61 -2.10
CA ILE A 53 2.99 -41.16 -1.94
C ILE A 53 1.60 -40.92 -1.34
N ILE A 54 1.54 -40.35 -0.16
CA ILE A 54 0.28 -39.88 0.42
C ILE A 54 -0.03 -38.52 -0.17
N SER A 55 -1.14 -38.43 -0.88
CA SER A 55 -1.70 -37.21 -1.43
C SER A 55 -2.91 -36.77 -0.60
N ILE A 56 -3.01 -35.51 -0.31
CA ILE A 56 -4.15 -34.91 0.39
C ILE A 56 -4.92 -33.98 -0.53
N HIS A 57 -6.25 -33.94 -0.36
CA HIS A 57 -7.16 -33.18 -1.21
C HIS A 57 -8.24 -32.50 -0.33
N PRO A 58 -7.87 -31.44 0.39
CA PRO A 58 -8.84 -30.71 1.20
C PRO A 58 -9.78 -29.85 0.35
N HIS A 59 -11.09 -29.94 0.63
CA HIS A 59 -12.05 -28.91 0.25
C HIS A 59 -12.11 -27.80 1.32
N ASN A 60 -12.87 -26.74 1.05
CA ASN A 60 -12.86 -25.54 1.91
C ASN A 60 -14.22 -25.28 2.59
N ASP A 61 -15.00 -26.32 2.84
CA ASP A 61 -16.39 -26.21 3.35
C ASP A 61 -16.49 -25.51 4.71
N ARG A 62 -15.43 -25.58 5.52
CA ARG A 62 -15.33 -24.88 6.82
C ARG A 62 -14.34 -23.70 6.81
N GLY A 63 -13.79 -23.34 5.65
CA GLY A 63 -12.75 -22.31 5.55
C GLY A 63 -11.39 -22.74 6.11
N CYS A 64 -11.12 -24.05 6.24
CA CYS A 64 -9.92 -24.59 6.88
C CYS A 64 -9.02 -25.39 5.93
N ALA A 65 -9.22 -25.30 4.61
CA ALA A 65 -8.48 -26.12 3.65
C ALA A 65 -6.96 -25.92 3.72
N ILE A 66 -6.50 -24.68 3.91
CA ILE A 66 -5.07 -24.36 4.06
C ILE A 66 -4.52 -25.03 5.32
N ALA A 67 -5.19 -24.89 6.46
CA ALA A 67 -4.75 -25.50 7.71
C ALA A 67 -4.74 -27.04 7.62
N GLU A 68 -5.70 -27.66 6.95
CA GLU A 68 -5.67 -29.12 6.71
C GLU A 68 -4.50 -29.53 5.81
N ALA A 69 -4.17 -28.73 4.78
CA ALA A 69 -3.04 -29.01 3.91
C ALA A 69 -1.70 -28.90 4.68
N GLU A 70 -1.48 -27.83 5.41
CA GLU A 70 -0.26 -27.62 6.19
C GLU A 70 -0.08 -28.69 7.26
N MET A 71 -1.11 -28.96 8.05
CA MET A 71 -1.06 -29.99 9.08
C MET A 71 -0.95 -31.40 8.51
N GLY A 72 -1.59 -31.66 7.34
CA GLY A 72 -1.45 -32.93 6.65
C GLY A 72 -0.05 -33.19 6.12
N LEU A 73 0.64 -32.14 5.62
CA LEU A 73 2.05 -32.23 5.23
C LEU A 73 2.95 -32.53 6.45
N LEU A 74 2.72 -31.89 7.59
CA LEU A 74 3.41 -32.16 8.82
C LEU A 74 3.17 -33.58 9.33
N ALA A 75 1.99 -34.14 9.06
CA ALA A 75 1.59 -35.51 9.43
C ALA A 75 2.09 -36.60 8.46
N GLY A 76 2.88 -36.23 7.44
CA GLY A 76 3.55 -37.18 6.56
C GLY A 76 2.96 -37.30 5.17
N ALA A 77 2.05 -36.44 4.74
CA ALA A 77 1.67 -36.30 3.35
C ALA A 77 2.83 -35.68 2.54
N GLN A 78 2.93 -36.07 1.27
CA GLN A 78 4.02 -35.65 0.36
C GLN A 78 3.51 -34.90 -0.85
N ARG A 79 2.18 -34.85 -1.03
CA ARG A 79 1.52 -34.22 -2.17
C ARG A 79 0.23 -33.55 -1.73
N VAL A 80 -0.02 -32.36 -2.26
CA VAL A 80 -1.27 -31.63 -2.09
C VAL A 80 -1.96 -31.51 -3.44
N GLU A 81 -3.23 -31.83 -3.50
CA GLU A 81 -4.11 -31.57 -4.63
C GLU A 81 -5.04 -30.41 -4.30
N GLY A 82 -5.12 -29.45 -5.18
CA GLY A 82 -5.95 -28.27 -5.03
C GLY A 82 -6.07 -27.53 -6.35
N THR A 83 -6.47 -26.27 -6.28
CA THR A 83 -6.70 -25.44 -7.46
C THR A 83 -6.09 -24.05 -7.27
N LEU A 84 -5.91 -23.33 -8.37
CA LEU A 84 -5.55 -21.91 -8.29
C LEU A 84 -6.70 -21.13 -7.64
N PHE A 85 -6.35 -20.34 -6.63
CA PHE A 85 -7.25 -19.49 -5.85
C PHE A 85 -8.43 -20.22 -5.21
N GLY A 86 -8.32 -21.53 -5.02
CA GLY A 86 -9.32 -22.35 -4.35
C GLY A 86 -10.58 -22.64 -5.17
N ASN A 87 -10.56 -22.45 -6.50
CA ASN A 87 -11.71 -22.73 -7.36
C ASN A 87 -12.15 -24.20 -7.23
N GLY A 88 -13.46 -24.44 -7.24
CA GLY A 88 -14.00 -25.80 -7.16
C GLY A 88 -15.46 -25.85 -6.73
N GLU A 89 -15.94 -27.05 -6.47
CA GLU A 89 -17.31 -27.27 -6.03
C GLU A 89 -17.60 -26.62 -4.67
N ARG A 90 -18.84 -26.18 -4.48
CA ARG A 90 -19.36 -25.59 -3.23
C ARG A 90 -18.55 -24.36 -2.81
N THR A 91 -17.72 -24.53 -1.75
CA THR A 91 -16.83 -23.48 -1.22
C THR A 91 -15.42 -23.53 -1.82
N GLY A 92 -15.18 -24.46 -2.73
CA GLY A 92 -13.91 -24.66 -3.42
C GLY A 92 -12.99 -25.70 -2.78
N ASN A 93 -11.79 -25.78 -3.31
CA ASN A 93 -10.70 -26.64 -2.87
C ASN A 93 -9.66 -25.84 -2.07
N VAL A 94 -8.61 -26.49 -1.60
CA VAL A 94 -7.45 -25.81 -1.09
C VAL A 94 -6.80 -24.94 -2.18
N ASP A 95 -6.48 -23.71 -1.84
CA ASP A 95 -5.78 -22.79 -2.74
C ASP A 95 -4.28 -23.12 -2.78
N LEU A 96 -3.82 -23.65 -3.93
CA LEU A 96 -2.41 -24.02 -4.12
C LEU A 96 -1.47 -22.79 -4.09
N VAL A 97 -1.93 -21.61 -4.48
CA VAL A 97 -1.13 -20.38 -4.41
C VAL A 97 -0.82 -20.05 -2.95
N THR A 98 -1.85 -20.07 -2.10
CA THR A 98 -1.70 -19.79 -0.68
C THR A 98 -0.81 -20.83 0.01
N VAL A 99 -1.03 -22.13 -0.23
CA VAL A 99 -0.19 -23.21 0.37
C VAL A 99 1.27 -23.06 -0.07
N ALA A 100 1.51 -22.81 -1.35
CA ALA A 100 2.87 -22.66 -1.88
C ALA A 100 3.60 -21.44 -1.28
N LEU A 101 2.93 -20.30 -1.17
CA LEU A 101 3.53 -19.09 -0.61
C LEU A 101 3.68 -19.14 0.92
N ASN A 102 2.81 -19.88 1.62
CA ASN A 102 3.03 -20.20 3.03
C ASN A 102 4.30 -21.04 3.22
N LEU A 103 4.52 -22.06 2.40
CA LEU A 103 5.77 -22.84 2.43
C LEU A 103 6.99 -21.98 2.12
N PHE A 104 6.89 -21.13 1.09
CA PHE A 104 7.95 -20.18 0.71
C PHE A 104 8.31 -19.23 1.87
N SER A 105 7.31 -18.67 2.55
CA SER A 105 7.53 -17.80 3.70
C SER A 105 8.24 -18.47 4.89
N HIS A 106 8.23 -19.80 4.93
CA HIS A 106 8.96 -20.62 5.90
C HIS A 106 10.28 -21.18 5.35
N GLY A 107 10.73 -20.69 4.18
CA GLY A 107 11.99 -21.10 3.56
C GLY A 107 11.94 -22.44 2.84
N ILE A 108 10.75 -22.96 2.55
CA ILE A 108 10.55 -24.21 1.79
C ILE A 108 10.19 -23.86 0.35
N ASP A 109 11.07 -24.18 -0.60
CA ASP A 109 10.79 -23.98 -2.03
C ASP A 109 9.70 -24.95 -2.52
N PRO A 110 8.51 -24.45 -2.91
CA PRO A 110 7.40 -25.27 -3.38
C PRO A 110 7.63 -25.83 -4.80
N LYS A 111 8.71 -25.45 -5.48
CA LYS A 111 9.00 -25.77 -6.88
C LYS A 111 7.92 -25.27 -7.86
N LEU A 112 7.25 -24.17 -7.52
CA LEU A 112 6.26 -23.50 -8.34
C LEU A 112 6.73 -22.06 -8.57
N ASN A 113 6.47 -21.54 -9.77
CA ASN A 113 6.83 -20.17 -10.12
C ASN A 113 5.61 -19.24 -9.91
N PHE A 114 5.69 -18.41 -8.87
CA PHE A 114 4.75 -17.33 -8.57
C PHE A 114 5.43 -15.96 -8.47
N GLU A 115 6.58 -15.79 -9.15
CA GLU A 115 7.33 -14.53 -9.19
C GLU A 115 6.53 -13.37 -9.81
N ASN A 116 5.45 -13.65 -10.53
CA ASN A 116 4.52 -12.65 -11.05
C ASN A 116 3.08 -13.11 -10.82
N ILE A 117 2.58 -12.94 -9.62
CA ILE A 117 1.19 -13.27 -9.24
C ILE A 117 0.14 -12.48 -10.05
N PRO A 118 0.33 -11.19 -10.39
CA PRO A 118 -0.62 -10.46 -11.23
C PRO A 118 -0.91 -11.17 -12.56
N ASP A 119 0.09 -11.72 -13.23
CA ASP A 119 -0.11 -12.45 -14.49
C ASP A 119 -0.90 -13.75 -14.30
N VAL A 120 -0.67 -14.45 -13.18
CA VAL A 120 -1.41 -15.67 -12.83
C VAL A 120 -2.89 -15.33 -12.56
N VAL A 121 -3.17 -14.23 -11.86
CA VAL A 121 -4.53 -13.71 -11.61
C VAL A 121 -5.22 -13.38 -12.94
N HIS A 122 -4.60 -12.57 -13.78
CA HIS A 122 -5.16 -12.17 -15.08
C HIS A 122 -5.43 -13.39 -15.98
N PHE A 123 -4.51 -14.35 -16.01
CA PHE A 123 -4.68 -15.59 -16.76
C PHE A 123 -5.89 -16.39 -16.26
N TYR A 124 -5.98 -16.59 -14.94
CA TYR A 124 -7.08 -17.29 -14.30
C TYR A 124 -8.43 -16.63 -14.59
N GLU A 125 -8.55 -15.31 -14.37
CA GLU A 125 -9.79 -14.56 -14.58
C GLU A 125 -10.25 -14.60 -16.04
N ARG A 126 -9.31 -14.49 -16.98
CA ARG A 126 -9.60 -14.57 -18.42
C ARG A 126 -10.13 -15.94 -18.84
N ILE A 127 -9.58 -17.03 -18.29
CA ILE A 127 -9.97 -18.39 -18.70
C ILE A 127 -11.25 -18.83 -18.02
N THR A 128 -11.42 -18.52 -16.73
CA THR A 128 -12.56 -19.00 -15.95
C THR A 128 -13.76 -18.05 -16.00
N GLY A 129 -13.56 -16.77 -16.31
CA GLY A 129 -14.55 -15.72 -16.14
C GLY A 129 -14.87 -15.41 -14.68
N MET A 130 -14.09 -15.89 -13.73
CA MET A 130 -14.26 -15.69 -12.29
C MET A 130 -13.19 -14.72 -11.78
N PHE A 131 -13.56 -13.81 -10.86
CA PHE A 131 -12.65 -12.88 -10.25
C PHE A 131 -11.97 -13.47 -9.01
N VAL A 132 -10.68 -13.15 -8.83
CA VAL A 132 -9.97 -13.43 -7.58
C VAL A 132 -10.46 -12.44 -6.52
N PRO A 133 -10.89 -12.91 -5.33
CA PRO A 133 -11.35 -12.01 -4.28
C PRO A 133 -10.30 -10.96 -3.90
N PRO A 134 -10.69 -9.68 -3.69
CA PRO A 134 -9.74 -8.61 -3.37
C PRO A 134 -8.90 -8.86 -2.11
N ARG A 135 -9.35 -9.75 -1.22
CA ARG A 135 -8.65 -10.14 0.03
C ARG A 135 -8.12 -11.58 -0.02
N GLN A 136 -8.02 -12.19 -1.20
CA GLN A 136 -7.38 -13.50 -1.36
C GLN A 136 -5.93 -13.41 -0.88
N PRO A 137 -5.44 -14.29 0.00
CA PRO A 137 -4.06 -14.26 0.47
C PRO A 137 -3.05 -14.13 -0.68
N TYR A 138 -2.06 -13.27 -0.53
CA TYR A 138 -0.98 -12.95 -1.48
C TYR A 138 -1.42 -12.36 -2.83
N SER A 139 -2.53 -12.80 -3.39
CA SER A 139 -2.95 -12.50 -4.77
C SER A 139 -4.02 -11.42 -4.88
N GLY A 140 -4.81 -11.19 -3.86
CA GLY A 140 -5.86 -10.18 -3.87
C GLY A 140 -5.29 -8.76 -3.95
N GLU A 141 -6.02 -7.85 -4.59
CA GLU A 141 -5.54 -6.46 -4.77
C GLU A 141 -5.34 -5.69 -3.46
N LEU A 142 -6.02 -6.08 -2.37
CA LEU A 142 -5.99 -5.39 -1.08
C LEU A 142 -5.07 -6.02 -0.03
N VAL A 143 -4.37 -7.11 -0.34
CA VAL A 143 -3.66 -7.89 0.69
C VAL A 143 -2.42 -7.20 1.25
N PHE A 144 -1.84 -6.24 0.52
CA PHE A 144 -0.75 -5.40 1.00
C PHE A 144 -1.22 -3.99 1.39
N ALA A 145 -2.54 -3.73 1.36
CA ALA A 145 -3.10 -2.45 1.75
C ALA A 145 -3.09 -2.28 3.28
N ALA A 146 -2.51 -1.18 3.76
CA ALA A 146 -2.59 -0.76 5.14
C ALA A 146 -3.40 0.55 5.23
N PHE A 147 -4.48 0.54 6.02
CA PHE A 147 -5.35 1.73 6.18
C PHE A 147 -5.01 2.56 7.41
N SER A 148 -4.45 1.94 8.45
CA SER A 148 -4.02 2.62 9.66
C SER A 148 -2.70 3.36 9.44
N GLY A 149 -2.65 4.66 9.75
CA GLY A 149 -1.43 5.46 9.64
C GLY A 149 -0.26 4.95 10.47
N SER A 150 -0.52 4.33 11.62
CA SER A 150 0.53 3.69 12.43
C SER A 150 1.12 2.45 11.77
N HIS A 151 0.30 1.66 11.05
CA HIS A 151 0.79 0.52 10.29
C HIS A 151 1.61 0.96 9.07
N GLN A 152 1.13 1.97 8.36
CA GLN A 152 1.85 2.55 7.22
C GLN A 152 3.22 3.12 7.64
N ASP A 153 3.27 3.86 8.73
CA ASP A 153 4.51 4.40 9.30
C ASP A 153 5.48 3.27 9.73
N ALA A 154 4.97 2.21 10.33
CA ALA A 154 5.77 1.05 10.73
C ALA A 154 6.35 0.30 9.52
N ILE A 155 5.57 0.13 8.45
CA ILE A 155 6.04 -0.49 7.20
C ILE A 155 7.11 0.39 6.56
N ALA A 156 6.86 1.71 6.41
CA ALA A 156 7.83 2.64 5.83
C ALA A 156 9.17 2.64 6.58
N LYS A 157 9.13 2.70 7.92
CA LYS A 157 10.33 2.61 8.77
C LYS A 157 11.04 1.26 8.64
N GLY A 158 10.28 0.16 8.57
CA GLY A 158 10.83 -1.18 8.37
C GLY A 158 11.53 -1.33 7.02
N MET A 159 10.92 -0.83 5.94
CA MET A 159 11.52 -0.81 4.59
C MET A 159 12.79 0.04 4.56
N GLN A 160 12.77 1.24 5.14
CA GLN A 160 13.93 2.10 5.23
C GLN A 160 15.06 1.44 6.03
N TYR A 161 14.76 0.90 7.22
CA TYR A 161 15.74 0.21 8.06
C TYR A 161 16.39 -0.97 7.35
N ARG A 162 15.60 -1.77 6.62
CA ARG A 162 16.09 -2.89 5.82
C ARG A 162 17.05 -2.44 4.72
N GLY A 163 16.71 -1.35 4.01
CA GLY A 163 17.56 -0.74 2.98
C GLY A 163 18.88 -0.22 3.54
N ASP A 164 18.84 0.52 4.64
CA ASP A 164 20.02 1.14 5.27
C ASP A 164 21.00 0.10 5.84
N HIS A 165 20.51 -1.07 6.29
CA HIS A 165 21.31 -2.11 6.95
C HIS A 165 21.56 -3.34 6.09
N GLN A 166 21.14 -3.36 4.81
CA GLN A 166 21.33 -4.46 3.86
C GLN A 166 20.90 -5.83 4.43
N ILE A 167 19.77 -5.86 5.15
CA ILE A 167 19.25 -7.08 5.75
C ILE A 167 18.75 -8.02 4.67
N THR A 168 19.24 -9.26 4.67
CA THR A 168 18.88 -10.29 3.67
C THR A 168 17.59 -11.02 4.00
N GLY A 169 17.23 -11.13 5.27
CA GLY A 169 15.96 -11.75 5.69
C GLY A 169 14.80 -10.77 5.60
N TRP A 170 13.56 -11.31 5.45
CA TRP A 170 12.36 -10.50 5.50
C TRP A 170 11.88 -10.30 6.93
N SER A 171 11.79 -9.03 7.38
CA SER A 171 11.38 -8.66 8.74
C SER A 171 10.61 -7.35 8.81
N VAL A 172 9.93 -6.99 7.70
CA VAL A 172 9.13 -5.76 7.65
C VAL A 172 7.82 -5.96 8.44
N PRO A 173 7.46 -5.07 9.37
CA PRO A 173 6.21 -5.17 10.11
C PRO A 173 5.00 -5.19 9.18
N TYR A 174 3.97 -5.97 9.54
CA TYR A 174 2.68 -6.08 8.85
C TYR A 174 2.72 -6.63 7.41
N LEU A 175 3.87 -7.07 6.91
CA LEU A 175 4.01 -7.72 5.61
C LEU A 175 4.59 -9.13 5.79
N PRO A 176 3.85 -10.21 5.44
CA PRO A 176 4.30 -11.58 5.67
C PRO A 176 5.44 -12.04 4.76
N ILE A 177 5.55 -11.43 3.57
CA ILE A 177 6.61 -11.68 2.58
C ILE A 177 7.01 -10.36 1.92
N ASP A 178 8.14 -10.37 1.18
CA ASP A 178 8.48 -9.28 0.29
C ASP A 178 7.51 -9.27 -0.90
N PRO A 179 6.73 -8.21 -1.13
CA PRO A 179 5.85 -8.13 -2.29
C PRO A 179 6.59 -8.31 -3.62
N GLN A 180 7.87 -7.93 -3.71
CA GLN A 180 8.68 -8.08 -4.92
C GLN A 180 8.93 -9.54 -5.29
N ASP A 181 8.97 -10.46 -4.32
CA ASP A 181 9.12 -11.89 -4.57
C ASP A 181 7.97 -12.50 -5.38
N ILE A 182 6.84 -11.81 -5.43
CA ILE A 182 5.64 -12.23 -6.17
C ILE A 182 5.23 -11.23 -7.25
N GLY A 183 6.15 -10.36 -7.68
CA GLY A 183 5.92 -9.37 -8.73
C GLY A 183 4.97 -8.24 -8.34
N ARG A 184 4.90 -7.91 -7.04
CA ARG A 184 4.10 -6.80 -6.51
C ARG A 184 4.99 -5.79 -5.81
N GLU A 185 4.47 -4.61 -5.61
CA GLU A 185 5.15 -3.55 -4.88
C GLU A 185 4.31 -3.10 -3.68
N TYR A 186 4.98 -2.71 -2.61
CA TYR A 186 4.34 -1.95 -1.54
C TYR A 186 4.46 -0.47 -1.90
N GLY A 187 3.40 0.12 -2.38
CA GLY A 187 3.43 1.50 -2.88
C GLY A 187 2.04 2.05 -3.17
N SER A 188 1.97 3.00 -4.07
CA SER A 188 0.83 3.85 -4.38
C SER A 188 -0.48 3.13 -4.71
N ASP A 189 -0.42 2.00 -5.36
CA ASP A 189 -1.62 1.27 -5.78
C ASP A 189 -2.31 0.53 -4.64
N VAL A 190 -1.60 0.38 -3.51
CA VAL A 190 -2.03 -0.40 -2.36
C VAL A 190 -2.59 0.49 -1.23
N ILE A 191 -2.22 1.77 -1.20
CA ILE A 191 -2.68 2.70 -0.17
C ILE A 191 -4.00 3.32 -0.61
N ARG A 192 -5.09 2.88 0.00
CA ARG A 192 -6.42 3.45 -0.17
C ARG A 192 -6.80 4.27 1.05
N ILE A 193 -7.36 5.44 0.82
CA ILE A 193 -7.80 6.34 1.88
C ILE A 193 -9.30 6.15 2.12
N ASN A 194 -9.64 5.77 3.34
CA ASN A 194 -11.02 5.70 3.83
C ASN A 194 -11.17 6.44 5.17
N SER A 195 -12.35 6.42 5.74
CA SER A 195 -12.68 7.07 7.03
C SER A 195 -11.79 6.62 8.21
N GLN A 196 -11.12 5.47 8.11
CA GLN A 196 -10.20 4.93 9.12
C GLN A 196 -8.73 5.22 8.82
N SER A 197 -8.43 5.77 7.63
CA SER A 197 -7.06 6.10 7.25
C SER A 197 -6.54 7.27 8.06
N GLY A 198 -5.42 7.09 8.72
CA GLY A 198 -4.80 8.13 9.54
C GLY A 198 -4.03 9.16 8.71
N LYS A 199 -3.64 10.24 9.38
CA LYS A 199 -2.90 11.40 8.85
C LYS A 199 -1.58 11.04 8.10
N GLY A 200 -0.96 9.90 8.44
CA GLY A 200 0.29 9.43 7.82
C GLY A 200 0.13 8.91 6.40
N GLY A 201 -1.00 8.26 6.09
CA GLY A 201 -1.21 7.66 4.77
C GLY A 201 -1.34 8.69 3.65
N ILE A 202 -2.00 9.81 3.92
CA ILE A 202 -2.16 10.89 2.93
C ILE A 202 -0.82 11.56 2.61
N GLY A 203 -0.04 11.85 3.64
CA GLY A 203 1.31 12.42 3.46
C GLY A 203 2.22 11.48 2.66
N PHE A 204 2.12 10.17 2.91
CA PHE A 204 2.87 9.17 2.17
C PHE A 204 2.45 9.13 0.68
N ILE A 205 1.14 9.08 0.38
CA ILE A 205 0.64 9.10 -1.00
C ILE A 205 1.16 10.33 -1.76
N LEU A 206 1.06 11.51 -1.16
CA LEU A 206 1.47 12.75 -1.82
C LEU A 206 2.98 12.82 -2.02
N ASN A 207 3.77 12.26 -1.09
CA ASN A 207 5.21 12.20 -1.23
C ASN A 207 5.65 11.19 -2.29
N GLU A 208 5.23 9.93 -2.17
CA GLU A 208 5.69 8.86 -3.04
C GLU A 208 5.23 9.02 -4.50
N ASN A 209 3.96 9.45 -4.71
CA ASN A 209 3.41 9.50 -6.06
C ASN A 209 3.61 10.83 -6.77
N TYR A 210 3.77 11.91 -5.99
CA TYR A 210 3.76 13.27 -6.54
C TYR A 210 4.91 14.14 -6.02
N GLY A 211 5.76 13.61 -5.15
CA GLY A 211 6.95 14.28 -4.64
C GLY A 211 6.70 15.35 -3.56
N PHE A 212 5.47 15.48 -3.03
CA PHE A 212 5.12 16.50 -2.05
C PHE A 212 5.47 16.09 -0.62
N ASP A 213 6.62 16.54 -0.11
CA ASP A 213 7.00 16.32 1.29
C ASP A 213 6.39 17.39 2.20
N LEU A 214 5.15 17.17 2.62
CA LEU A 214 4.36 18.12 3.40
C LEU A 214 4.89 18.27 4.83
N PRO A 215 4.84 19.49 5.41
CA PRO A 215 5.09 19.70 6.85
C PRO A 215 4.12 18.88 7.71
N PRO A 216 4.58 18.37 8.89
CA PRO A 216 3.77 17.47 9.73
C PRO A 216 2.37 18.00 10.08
N LYS A 217 2.25 19.29 10.42
CA LYS A 217 0.96 19.90 10.73
C LYS A 217 0.06 20.08 9.50
N MET A 218 0.64 20.30 8.33
CA MET A 218 -0.10 20.36 7.07
C MET A 218 -0.62 18.97 6.67
N ARG A 219 0.16 17.90 6.91
CA ARG A 219 -0.31 16.50 6.72
C ARG A 219 -1.54 16.21 7.58
N GLU A 220 -1.59 16.78 8.76
CA GLU A 220 -2.73 16.65 9.66
C GLU A 220 -3.97 17.35 9.11
N ASP A 221 -3.82 18.57 8.63
CA ASP A 221 -4.90 19.40 8.10
C ASP A 221 -5.52 18.80 6.83
N ILE A 222 -4.68 18.43 5.85
CA ILE A 222 -5.16 17.74 4.65
C ILE A 222 -5.77 16.37 4.99
N GLY A 223 -5.28 15.70 6.04
CA GLY A 223 -5.86 14.47 6.56
C GLY A 223 -7.33 14.61 6.92
N TYR A 224 -7.70 15.70 7.58
CA TYR A 224 -9.09 16.01 7.89
C TYR A 224 -9.91 16.35 6.64
N THR A 225 -9.36 17.16 5.73
CA THR A 225 -10.03 17.53 4.48
C THR A 225 -10.36 16.32 3.62
N VAL A 226 -9.39 15.45 3.37
CA VAL A 226 -9.56 14.22 2.57
C VAL A 226 -10.53 13.26 3.26
N LYS A 227 -10.43 13.11 4.58
CA LYS A 227 -11.37 12.28 5.35
C LYS A 227 -12.81 12.78 5.22
N ASN A 228 -13.03 14.07 5.35
CA ASN A 228 -14.36 14.65 5.20
C ASN A 228 -14.95 14.37 3.81
N VAL A 229 -14.14 14.46 2.74
CA VAL A 229 -14.59 14.12 1.37
C VAL A 229 -14.93 12.64 1.27
N SER A 230 -14.08 11.74 1.79
CA SER A 230 -14.30 10.29 1.82
C SER A 230 -15.61 9.94 2.55
N ASP A 231 -15.83 10.54 3.71
CA ASP A 231 -17.03 10.33 4.53
C ASP A 231 -18.31 10.82 3.81
N HIS A 232 -18.26 11.98 3.17
CA HIS A 232 -19.40 12.52 2.40
C HIS A 232 -19.73 11.67 1.18
N LEU A 233 -18.72 11.17 0.47
CA LEU A 233 -18.90 10.31 -0.70
C LEU A 233 -19.18 8.85 -0.33
N ASN A 234 -18.98 8.48 0.93
CA ASN A 234 -19.11 7.13 1.47
C ASN A 234 -18.31 6.10 0.64
N LYS A 235 -17.10 6.48 0.23
CA LYS A 235 -16.20 5.62 -0.57
C LYS A 235 -14.74 5.78 -0.19
N GLU A 236 -13.95 4.77 -0.52
CA GLU A 236 -12.48 4.87 -0.50
C GLU A 236 -11.99 5.77 -1.63
N LEU A 237 -11.00 6.62 -1.33
CA LEU A 237 -10.40 7.50 -2.31
C LEU A 237 -9.10 6.89 -2.85
N LYS A 238 -8.94 6.94 -4.16
CA LYS A 238 -7.70 6.54 -4.84
C LYS A 238 -6.63 7.62 -4.71
N PRO A 239 -5.34 7.29 -4.88
CA PRO A 239 -4.24 8.27 -4.79
C PRO A 239 -4.44 9.52 -5.66
N ASN A 240 -4.93 9.35 -6.89
CA ASN A 240 -5.22 10.48 -7.78
C ASN A 240 -6.36 11.37 -7.28
N GLU A 241 -7.38 10.81 -6.62
CA GLU A 241 -8.47 11.60 -6.03
C GLU A 241 -7.99 12.40 -4.81
N VAL A 242 -7.09 11.83 -4.02
CA VAL A 242 -6.41 12.54 -2.90
C VAL A 242 -5.58 13.69 -3.44
N TYR A 243 -4.83 13.47 -4.53
CA TYR A 243 -4.04 14.51 -5.18
C TYR A 243 -4.91 15.64 -5.75
N GLU A 244 -6.03 15.34 -6.38
CA GLU A 244 -6.95 16.37 -6.90
C GLU A 244 -7.58 17.19 -5.78
N ILE A 245 -7.90 16.61 -4.62
CA ILE A 245 -8.35 17.35 -3.44
C ILE A 245 -7.23 18.27 -2.94
N PHE A 246 -6.00 17.75 -2.79
CA PHE A 246 -4.86 18.54 -2.39
C PHE A 246 -4.58 19.71 -3.34
N LYS A 247 -4.57 19.42 -4.64
CA LYS A 247 -4.35 20.43 -5.68
C LYS A 247 -5.41 21.53 -5.65
N LYS A 248 -6.67 21.16 -5.52
CA LYS A 248 -7.79 22.10 -5.52
C LYS A 248 -7.80 23.01 -4.31
N ASP A 249 -7.54 22.45 -3.12
CA ASP A 249 -7.78 23.16 -1.86
C ASP A 249 -6.52 23.82 -1.29
N TYR A 250 -5.31 23.43 -1.78
CA TYR A 250 -4.04 23.91 -1.22
C TYR A 250 -3.04 24.44 -2.25
N VAL A 251 -3.01 23.90 -3.49
CA VAL A 251 -1.92 24.21 -4.43
C VAL A 251 -2.30 25.34 -5.37
N ASN A 252 -1.55 26.44 -5.33
CA ASN A 252 -1.75 27.59 -6.20
C ASN A 252 -3.23 28.05 -6.23
N VAL A 253 -3.85 28.10 -5.07
CA VAL A 253 -5.28 28.46 -4.96
C VAL A 253 -5.44 29.93 -5.32
N GLU A 254 -6.05 30.20 -6.45
CA GLU A 254 -6.35 31.54 -6.95
C GLU A 254 -7.86 31.77 -6.92
N ASP A 255 -8.33 32.60 -6.01
CA ASP A 255 -9.73 33.02 -5.95
C ASP A 255 -9.83 34.53 -6.22
N LYS A 256 -9.80 35.34 -5.17
CA LYS A 256 -9.90 36.80 -5.24
C LYS A 256 -8.58 37.49 -5.46
N ILE A 257 -7.49 36.80 -5.15
CA ILE A 257 -6.13 37.34 -5.24
C ILE A 257 -5.30 36.39 -6.11
N ARG A 258 -4.66 36.95 -7.11
CA ARG A 258 -3.75 36.20 -8.00
C ARG A 258 -2.45 36.96 -8.17
N LEU A 259 -1.32 36.27 -8.02
CA LEU A 259 0.01 36.81 -8.29
C LEU A 259 0.23 36.95 -9.81
N ILE A 260 0.56 38.14 -10.27
CA ILE A 260 0.92 38.42 -11.66
C ILE A 260 2.44 38.45 -11.81
N ASP A 261 3.13 39.28 -11.00
CA ASP A 261 4.58 39.44 -11.06
C ASP A 261 5.13 40.00 -9.75
N TYR A 262 6.46 39.98 -9.59
CA TYR A 262 7.12 40.59 -8.44
C TYR A 262 8.50 41.15 -8.81
N HIS A 263 8.90 42.22 -8.14
CA HIS A 263 10.23 42.84 -8.28
C HIS A 263 10.89 43.07 -6.93
N PHE A 264 12.06 42.41 -6.71
CA PHE A 264 12.85 42.64 -5.50
C PHE A 264 13.97 43.66 -5.72
N LYS A 265 14.16 44.56 -4.74
CA LYS A 265 15.32 45.43 -4.61
C LYS A 265 15.96 45.20 -3.23
N ARG A 266 17.30 45.25 -3.17
CA ARG A 266 18.03 45.10 -1.91
C ARG A 266 18.90 46.34 -1.68
N ASN A 267 18.54 47.16 -0.69
CA ASN A 267 19.34 48.32 -0.20
C ASN A 267 19.42 48.25 1.35
N GLY A 268 20.18 47.25 1.84
CA GLY A 268 20.20 46.91 3.27
C GLY A 268 19.08 45.93 3.63
N GLU A 269 17.84 46.35 3.57
CA GLU A 269 16.63 45.51 3.68
C GLU A 269 16.15 45.03 2.30
N PHE A 270 15.32 43.98 2.30
CA PHE A 270 14.58 43.56 1.11
C PHE A 270 13.36 44.45 0.93
N ALA A 271 13.20 45.02 -0.24
CA ALA A 271 11.99 45.68 -0.68
C ALA A 271 11.39 44.88 -1.83
N VAL A 272 10.09 44.68 -1.81
CA VAL A 272 9.33 44.00 -2.88
C VAL A 272 8.25 44.91 -3.42
N GLU A 273 8.06 44.87 -4.72
CA GLU A 273 6.89 45.35 -5.40
C GLU A 273 6.15 44.09 -5.91
N LEU A 274 4.96 43.82 -5.37
CA LEU A 274 4.09 42.74 -5.81
C LEU A 274 3.06 43.29 -6.75
N ILE A 275 2.88 42.66 -7.89
CA ILE A 275 1.80 42.94 -8.83
C ILE A 275 0.76 41.87 -8.69
N LEU A 276 -0.39 42.19 -8.10
CA LEU A 276 -1.47 41.29 -7.80
C LEU A 276 -2.72 41.70 -8.56
N ASN A 277 -3.47 40.71 -9.05
CA ASN A 277 -4.86 40.92 -9.41
C ASN A 277 -5.72 40.69 -8.15
N VAL A 278 -6.43 41.71 -7.74
CA VAL A 278 -7.32 41.66 -6.57
C VAL A 278 -8.74 42.02 -7.01
N ASP A 279 -9.66 41.05 -6.94
CA ASP A 279 -11.04 41.19 -7.39
C ASP A 279 -11.18 41.64 -8.85
N GLY A 280 -10.26 41.21 -9.72
CA GLY A 280 -10.25 41.54 -11.16
C GLY A 280 -9.46 42.81 -11.51
N GLU A 281 -8.92 43.54 -10.56
CA GLU A 281 -8.10 44.75 -10.75
C GLU A 281 -6.63 44.46 -10.47
N GLU A 282 -5.76 44.93 -11.35
CA GLU A 282 -4.29 44.90 -11.13
C GLU A 282 -3.87 46.00 -10.16
N LYS A 283 -3.16 45.58 -9.09
CA LYS A 283 -2.68 46.48 -8.02
C LYS A 283 -1.21 46.21 -7.70
N SER A 284 -0.45 47.26 -7.48
CA SER A 284 0.95 47.16 -7.01
C SER A 284 1.02 47.38 -5.51
N PHE A 285 1.59 46.39 -4.79
CA PHE A 285 1.78 46.39 -3.34
C PHE A 285 3.26 46.50 -3.02
N LEU A 286 3.62 47.50 -2.27
CA LEU A 286 4.99 47.70 -1.82
C LEU A 286 5.17 47.20 -0.38
N GLY A 287 6.24 46.44 -0.14
CA GLY A 287 6.58 45.98 1.20
C GLY A 287 8.08 45.93 1.45
N ARG A 288 8.46 45.95 2.72
CA ARG A 288 9.85 45.82 3.17
C ARG A 288 9.96 44.79 4.28
N GLY A 289 11.12 44.13 4.37
CA GLY A 289 11.35 43.11 5.38
C GLY A 289 12.80 42.65 5.47
N ASN A 290 13.09 41.83 6.45
CA ASN A 290 14.42 41.28 6.70
C ASN A 290 14.81 40.21 5.67
N GLY A 291 13.80 39.57 5.01
CA GLY A 291 13.94 38.55 3.98
C GLY A 291 12.92 38.71 2.86
N ARG A 292 13.05 37.91 1.80
CA ARG A 292 12.14 38.00 0.65
C ARG A 292 10.69 37.71 1.04
N LEU A 293 10.43 36.56 1.70
CA LEU A 293 9.09 36.19 2.12
C LEU A 293 8.51 37.16 3.17
N ASP A 294 9.35 37.66 4.07
CA ASP A 294 8.96 38.66 5.06
C ASP A 294 8.53 40.01 4.40
N SER A 295 9.27 40.48 3.38
CA SER A 295 8.87 41.67 2.63
C SER A 295 7.55 41.48 1.87
N VAL A 296 7.30 40.27 1.31
CA VAL A 296 6.03 39.89 0.67
C VAL A 296 4.92 39.88 1.69
N ALA A 297 5.12 39.24 2.84
CA ALA A 297 4.10 39.14 3.88
C ALA A 297 3.72 40.54 4.40
N ASN A 298 4.69 41.46 4.56
CA ASN A 298 4.42 42.84 4.99
C ASN A 298 3.68 43.62 3.90
N ALA A 299 4.04 43.46 2.61
CA ALA A 299 3.30 44.04 1.49
C ALA A 299 1.81 43.65 1.51
N ILE A 300 1.53 42.38 1.71
CA ILE A 300 0.14 41.86 1.77
C ILE A 300 -0.58 42.41 3.01
N LYS A 301 0.06 42.36 4.20
CA LYS A 301 -0.55 42.82 5.46
C LYS A 301 -0.95 44.30 5.39
N GLU A 302 -0.04 45.14 4.94
CA GLU A 302 -0.22 46.58 4.90
C GLU A 302 -1.26 47.03 3.88
N ASN A 303 -1.25 46.43 2.69
CA ASN A 303 -2.15 46.86 1.60
C ASN A 303 -3.54 46.26 1.68
N LEU A 304 -3.68 45.06 2.27
CA LEU A 304 -4.99 44.41 2.48
C LEU A 304 -5.55 44.65 3.89
N ASN A 305 -4.78 45.31 4.77
CA ASN A 305 -5.15 45.58 6.17
C ASN A 305 -5.55 44.28 6.94
N ILE A 306 -4.74 43.21 6.73
CA ILE A 306 -4.92 41.95 7.40
C ILE A 306 -3.77 41.66 8.36
N SER A 307 -4.08 40.96 9.46
CA SER A 307 -3.06 40.56 10.45
C SER A 307 -2.93 39.09 10.49
N TYR A 308 -1.74 38.56 10.25
CA TYR A 308 -1.39 37.15 10.39
C TYR A 308 0.10 36.97 10.74
N THR A 309 0.44 35.79 11.22
CA THR A 309 1.83 35.38 11.47
C THR A 309 2.18 34.16 10.69
N ILE A 310 3.34 34.13 10.05
CA ILE A 310 3.88 32.92 9.39
C ILE A 310 4.42 32.02 10.51
N GLN A 311 3.85 30.84 10.66
CA GLN A 311 4.27 29.83 11.64
C GLN A 311 5.21 28.79 11.05
N THR A 312 5.03 28.48 9.77
CA THR A 312 5.80 27.45 9.08
C THR A 312 6.08 27.90 7.66
N TYR A 313 7.31 27.71 7.23
CA TYR A 313 7.73 27.85 5.86
C TYR A 313 8.74 26.76 5.53
N THR A 314 8.51 25.99 4.50
CA THR A 314 9.42 24.99 3.95
C THR A 314 9.30 24.95 2.44
N GLU A 315 10.38 24.56 1.79
CA GLU A 315 10.45 24.47 0.33
C GLU A 315 11.37 23.32 -0.09
N HIS A 316 11.09 22.70 -1.23
CA HIS A 316 11.94 21.67 -1.83
C HIS A 316 11.65 21.53 -3.34
N ALA A 317 12.55 20.83 -4.05
CA ALA A 317 12.32 20.45 -5.44
C ALA A 317 11.45 19.20 -5.51
N LEU A 318 10.42 19.19 -6.37
CA LEU A 318 9.54 18.02 -6.58
C LEU A 318 10.25 16.87 -7.31
N GLU A 319 11.21 17.20 -8.19
CA GLU A 319 11.97 16.23 -8.97
C GLU A 319 13.46 16.52 -8.92
N ARG A 320 14.29 15.58 -9.34
CA ARG A 320 15.73 15.80 -9.49
C ARG A 320 16.03 16.36 -10.87
N GLY A 321 16.68 17.51 -10.94
CA GLY A 321 17.14 18.10 -12.20
C GLY A 321 17.05 19.62 -12.22
N SER A 322 17.67 20.28 -13.20
CA SER A 322 17.72 21.74 -13.34
C SER A 322 16.38 22.36 -13.78
N ASN A 323 15.46 21.56 -14.33
CA ASN A 323 14.13 21.99 -14.77
C ASN A 323 13.01 21.50 -13.83
N SER A 324 13.38 21.08 -12.62
CA SER A 324 12.42 20.61 -11.62
C SER A 324 11.50 21.73 -11.17
N LEU A 325 10.22 21.40 -10.96
CA LEU A 325 9.30 22.26 -10.23
C LEU A 325 9.71 22.31 -8.75
N ALA A 326 9.58 23.46 -8.14
CA ALA A 326 9.72 23.66 -6.72
C ALA A 326 8.34 23.70 -6.05
N ALA A 327 8.24 23.10 -4.88
CA ALA A 327 7.10 23.22 -4.00
C ALA A 327 7.49 24.02 -2.75
N ALA A 328 6.63 24.95 -2.37
CA ALA A 328 6.75 25.71 -1.11
C ALA A 328 5.45 25.53 -0.31
N TYR A 329 5.59 25.48 1.01
CA TYR A 329 4.47 25.37 1.94
C TYR A 329 4.54 26.48 2.98
N VAL A 330 3.43 27.16 3.15
CA VAL A 330 3.30 28.25 4.12
C VAL A 330 2.12 27.95 5.04
N GLY A 331 2.37 27.97 6.33
CA GLY A 331 1.35 27.95 7.37
C GLY A 331 1.25 29.30 8.05
N ILE A 332 0.11 29.96 7.97
CA ILE A 332 -0.16 31.24 8.63
C ILE A 332 -1.18 31.07 9.75
N THR A 333 -1.06 31.87 10.80
CA THR A 333 -2.07 31.94 11.86
C THR A 333 -2.85 33.23 11.75
N ILE A 334 -4.17 33.10 11.66
CA ILE A 334 -5.15 34.18 11.71
C ILE A 334 -6.14 33.83 12.82
N GLU A 335 -6.35 34.70 13.81
CA GLU A 335 -7.30 34.50 14.91
C GLU A 335 -7.23 33.08 15.54
N ASP A 336 -6.01 32.63 15.89
CA ASP A 336 -5.72 31.33 16.48
C ASP A 336 -5.96 30.09 15.57
N LYS A 337 -6.32 30.30 14.31
CA LYS A 337 -6.44 29.23 13.31
C LYS A 337 -5.22 29.20 12.40
N ILE A 338 -4.72 28.00 12.15
CA ILE A 338 -3.65 27.80 11.16
C ILE A 338 -4.32 27.52 9.82
N ILE A 339 -3.89 28.27 8.80
CA ILE A 339 -4.31 28.13 7.41
C ILE A 339 -3.06 27.73 6.61
N TRP A 340 -3.21 26.78 5.70
CA TRP A 340 -2.11 26.26 4.90
C TRP A 340 -2.28 26.57 3.43
N GLY A 341 -1.17 26.98 2.79
CA GLY A 341 -1.07 27.08 1.35
C GLY A 341 0.16 26.34 0.82
N ALA A 342 0.07 25.86 -0.39
CA ALA A 342 1.16 25.26 -1.15
C ALA A 342 1.31 26.00 -2.48
N GLY A 343 2.52 26.34 -2.83
CA GLY A 343 2.85 26.96 -4.12
C GLY A 343 3.75 26.03 -4.93
N VAL A 344 3.47 25.91 -6.21
CA VAL A 344 4.28 25.14 -7.16
C VAL A 344 4.62 25.99 -8.37
N ASP A 345 5.92 26.11 -8.64
CA ASP A 345 6.43 26.85 -9.79
C ASP A 345 7.85 26.37 -10.16
N THR A 346 8.35 26.74 -11.33
CA THR A 346 9.77 26.55 -11.70
C THR A 346 10.71 27.49 -10.93
N ASP A 347 10.20 28.64 -10.51
CA ASP A 347 10.89 29.59 -9.63
C ASP A 347 10.43 29.39 -8.18
N ILE A 348 11.39 29.04 -7.29
CA ILE A 348 11.11 28.77 -5.88
C ILE A 348 10.55 29.98 -5.14
N ILE A 349 10.93 31.19 -5.56
CA ILE A 349 10.40 32.44 -4.97
C ILE A 349 8.94 32.63 -5.40
N PHE A 350 8.64 32.38 -6.67
CA PHE A 350 7.28 32.43 -7.19
C PHE A 350 6.39 31.39 -6.49
N ALA A 351 6.90 30.15 -6.32
CA ALA A 351 6.22 29.12 -5.54
C ALA A 351 5.97 29.56 -4.09
N SER A 352 6.95 30.19 -3.44
CA SER A 352 6.81 30.66 -2.05
C SER A 352 5.78 31.79 -1.89
N ILE A 353 5.70 32.69 -2.87
CA ILE A 353 4.69 33.77 -2.86
C ILE A 353 3.30 33.19 -3.12
N LYS A 354 3.16 32.22 -4.04
CA LYS A 354 1.88 31.54 -4.31
C LYS A 354 1.39 30.71 -3.11
N ALA A 355 2.29 30.22 -2.28
CA ALA A 355 1.94 29.49 -1.07
C ALA A 355 1.40 30.39 0.05
N LEU A 356 1.73 31.67 0.05
CA LEU A 356 1.31 32.68 1.02
C LEU A 356 -0.02 33.32 0.63
#